data_05a18078e79cb1d86a09a579fd09d851
#
_entry.id   05a18078e79cb1d86a09a579fd09d851
#
_cell.length_a   1.000
_cell.length_b   1.000
_cell.length_c   1.000
_cell.angle_alpha   90.00
_cell.angle_beta   90.00
_cell.angle_gamma   90.00
#
_symmetry.space_group_name_H-M   'P 1'
#
loop_
_entity.id
_entity.type
_entity.pdbx_description
1 polymer ?
#
loop_
_entity_poly.entity_id
_entity_poly.type
_entity_poly.pdbx_seq_one_letter_code
_entity_poly.pdbx_strand_id
1 'polypeptide(L)'
;MYILAHDLGTSGNKATLFDESGLLVASRTAAYPTDYASGNREEQNPHHWWKAIVDTTQALLELVSPNDIAGVALSGQMMGCLCVDKNGQPLRPHMLYCDQRSQEEEAKLTDKIDPLHFYEITGHRISASYSVEKLMWVKKHEPEIFAQTAKMLNAKDYINYRLCGTIATDPSDASGTNAYDLNRWQWSEEIIEAAELDLSLFPEVRSSIDVIGEVTGEAARETGLLAGTPVICGGGDGSCAGVGVGCVAPGNAYNYLGSSSWVALTVEKPIVDEQRRTMNWAHVVPGMLHPSGTMQAAGSSYNWMINQLCQNERTLAAQSGRSVFELIDEQIISSPIGANKLLFLPYMLGERTPRWNVDAKGAFIGLTLGHTHGDMLRAVMEGITLNLGFIVNIFRKHVPIDQVTVIGGCAQNPIWRQMMADIYQAEIRVPNYLEEATSMGAAILAGIGAGIFKDFSVIDRFVRIEQTVQPIPENVKKYEAWMPVFDQAYHALCEMYTEIAKTEL
;
A
#
# COMPACT_ATOMS: atom_id res chain seq x y z
N MET A 1 -19.36 22.60 6.92
CA MET A 1 -17.94 22.47 7.34
C MET A 1 -17.21 21.57 6.37
N TYR A 2 -15.89 21.69 6.29
CA TYR A 2 -15.05 20.89 5.39
C TYR A 2 -13.97 20.17 6.18
N ILE A 3 -13.53 19.05 5.62
CA ILE A 3 -12.47 18.21 6.16
C ILE A 3 -11.34 18.22 5.16
N LEU A 4 -10.14 18.58 5.60
CA LEU A 4 -8.94 18.59 4.79
C LEU A 4 -8.16 17.29 5.06
N ALA A 5 -7.87 16.53 4.00
CA ALA A 5 -7.05 15.35 4.09
C ALA A 5 -5.88 15.41 3.11
N HIS A 6 -4.72 14.92 3.55
CA HIS A 6 -3.55 14.77 2.71
C HIS A 6 -3.19 13.30 2.56
N ASP A 7 -2.79 12.91 1.37
CA ASP A 7 -2.17 11.63 1.08
C ASP A 7 -0.72 11.88 0.64
N LEU A 8 0.20 11.68 1.57
CA LEU A 8 1.64 11.90 1.39
C LEU A 8 2.27 10.63 0.80
N GLY A 9 2.11 10.44 -0.50
CA GLY A 9 2.62 9.28 -1.22
C GLY A 9 4.11 9.36 -1.60
N THR A 10 4.61 8.36 -2.31
CA THR A 10 6.04 8.29 -2.71
C THR A 10 6.40 9.34 -3.78
N SER A 11 5.49 9.72 -4.67
CA SER A 11 5.76 10.64 -5.79
C SER A 11 5.23 12.06 -5.60
N GLY A 12 4.41 12.30 -4.57
CA GLY A 12 3.78 13.59 -4.33
C GLY A 12 2.74 13.54 -3.23
N ASN A 13 2.26 14.71 -2.85
CA ASN A 13 1.14 14.89 -1.94
C ASN A 13 -0.15 15.15 -2.73
N LYS A 14 -1.21 14.39 -2.45
CA LYS A 14 -2.57 14.66 -2.89
C LYS A 14 -3.38 15.22 -1.71
N ALA A 15 -3.77 16.48 -1.77
CA ALA A 15 -4.70 17.07 -0.81
C ALA A 15 -6.14 17.01 -1.35
N THR A 16 -7.08 16.65 -0.50
CA THR A 16 -8.51 16.56 -0.82
C THR A 16 -9.33 17.31 0.20
N LEU A 17 -10.40 17.92 -0.27
CA LEU A 17 -11.38 18.61 0.54
C LEU A 17 -12.72 17.89 0.42
N PHE A 18 -13.22 17.37 1.53
CA PHE A 18 -14.54 16.75 1.62
C PHE A 18 -15.48 17.62 2.45
N ASP A 19 -16.76 17.63 2.10
CA ASP A 19 -17.78 18.17 2.98
C ASP A 19 -18.28 17.15 4.00
N GLU A 20 -19.12 17.57 4.94
CA GLU A 20 -19.68 16.70 5.99
C GLU A 20 -20.66 15.64 5.47
N SER A 21 -21.08 15.72 4.21
CA SER A 21 -21.92 14.70 3.56
C SER A 21 -21.08 13.58 2.91
N GLY A 22 -19.73 13.76 2.83
CA GLY A 22 -18.83 12.84 2.16
C GLY A 22 -18.59 13.15 0.68
N LEU A 23 -19.06 14.30 0.20
CA LEU A 23 -18.81 14.74 -1.16
C LEU A 23 -17.40 15.29 -1.30
N LEU A 24 -16.64 14.80 -2.28
CA LEU A 24 -15.37 15.36 -2.69
C LEU A 24 -15.61 16.71 -3.37
N VAL A 25 -15.18 17.79 -2.72
CA VAL A 25 -15.33 19.16 -3.20
C VAL A 25 -14.23 19.53 -4.18
N ALA A 26 -12.98 19.19 -3.82
CA ALA A 26 -11.82 19.48 -4.66
C ALA A 26 -10.63 18.57 -4.28
N SER A 27 -9.72 18.43 -5.24
CA SER A 27 -8.42 17.76 -5.05
C SER A 27 -7.30 18.59 -5.68
N ARG A 28 -6.12 18.57 -5.06
CA ARG A 28 -4.89 19.21 -5.57
C ARG A 28 -3.73 18.26 -5.34
N THR A 29 -2.81 18.21 -6.30
CA THR A 29 -1.61 17.36 -6.21
C THR A 29 -0.37 18.20 -6.44
N ALA A 30 0.66 17.98 -5.64
CA ALA A 30 1.99 18.53 -5.79
C ALA A 30 3.03 17.41 -5.74
N ALA A 31 3.81 17.28 -6.81
CA ALA A 31 4.87 16.29 -6.90
C ALA A 31 6.13 16.76 -6.18
N TYR A 32 6.95 15.80 -5.73
CA TYR A 32 8.29 16.05 -5.20
C TYR A 32 9.27 14.97 -5.68
N PRO A 33 10.57 15.31 -5.79
CA PRO A 33 11.57 14.39 -6.28
C PRO A 33 11.91 13.31 -5.25
N THR A 34 12.26 12.14 -5.75
CA THR A 34 12.99 11.09 -5.03
C THR A 34 14.38 11.04 -5.58
N ASP A 35 15.40 10.96 -4.71
CA ASP A 35 16.78 10.75 -5.09
C ASP A 35 17.06 9.23 -5.15
N TYR A 36 17.36 8.75 -6.35
CA TYR A 36 17.69 7.36 -6.66
C TYR A 36 19.21 7.26 -6.86
N ALA A 37 19.94 6.99 -5.79
CA ALA A 37 21.38 6.81 -5.87
C ALA A 37 21.78 5.35 -6.15
N SER A 38 23.00 5.13 -6.65
CA SER A 38 23.55 3.79 -6.81
C SER A 38 23.63 3.04 -5.46
N GLY A 39 23.50 1.73 -5.48
CA GLY A 39 23.58 0.89 -4.27
C GLY A 39 22.27 0.74 -3.53
N ASN A 40 21.15 0.76 -4.25
CA ASN A 40 19.79 0.58 -3.71
C ASN A 40 19.43 1.62 -2.63
N ARG A 41 19.85 2.86 -2.84
CA ARG A 41 19.56 4.00 -1.96
C ARG A 41 18.48 4.87 -2.55
N GLU A 42 17.42 5.10 -1.77
CA GLU A 42 16.26 5.86 -2.18
C GLU A 42 15.85 6.78 -1.05
N GLU A 43 16.02 8.08 -1.28
CA GLU A 43 15.84 9.11 -0.25
C GLU A 43 14.96 10.26 -0.72
N GLN A 44 14.31 10.91 0.25
CA GLN A 44 13.55 12.13 0.02
C GLN A 44 13.91 13.20 1.03
N ASN A 45 13.90 14.45 0.57
CA ASN A 45 14.09 15.60 1.44
C ASN A 45 12.74 15.99 2.09
N PRO A 46 12.61 15.94 3.43
CA PRO A 46 11.36 16.26 4.13
C PRO A 46 10.86 17.69 3.90
N HIS A 47 11.73 18.64 3.53
CA HIS A 47 11.32 20.00 3.18
C HIS A 47 10.49 20.06 1.90
N HIS A 48 10.69 19.12 0.96
CA HIS A 48 9.86 19.02 -0.25
C HIS A 48 8.44 18.57 0.10
N TRP A 49 8.28 17.67 1.07
CA TRP A 49 6.97 17.26 1.56
C TRP A 49 6.20 18.45 2.16
N TRP A 50 6.89 19.18 3.06
CA TRP A 50 6.27 20.35 3.69
C TRP A 50 5.84 21.39 2.66
N LYS A 51 6.71 21.67 1.67
CA LYS A 51 6.34 22.57 0.58
C LYS A 51 5.10 22.07 -0.18
N ALA A 52 5.02 20.78 -0.50
CA ALA A 52 3.86 20.20 -1.19
C ALA A 52 2.58 20.30 -0.35
N ILE A 53 2.68 20.10 0.97
CA ILE A 53 1.56 20.30 1.91
C ILE A 53 1.08 21.76 1.86
N VAL A 54 2.00 22.73 1.96
CA VAL A 54 1.70 24.16 1.92
C VAL A 54 1.03 24.53 0.58
N ASP A 55 1.65 24.17 -0.55
CA ASP A 55 1.17 24.52 -1.89
C ASP A 55 -0.25 23.97 -2.14
N THR A 56 -0.50 22.71 -1.78
CA THR A 56 -1.82 22.07 -1.99
C THR A 56 -2.87 22.59 -1.03
N THR A 57 -2.51 22.88 0.22
CA THR A 57 -3.43 23.47 1.21
C THR A 57 -3.86 24.86 0.76
N GLN A 58 -2.92 25.75 0.42
CA GLN A 58 -3.23 27.08 -0.06
C GLN A 58 -4.15 27.06 -1.29
N ALA A 59 -3.88 26.18 -2.27
CA ALA A 59 -4.70 26.05 -3.46
C ALA A 59 -6.13 25.54 -3.18
N LEU A 60 -6.35 24.76 -2.12
CA LEU A 60 -7.70 24.37 -1.67
C LEU A 60 -8.41 25.47 -0.90
N LEU A 61 -7.67 26.26 -0.11
CA LEU A 61 -8.21 27.39 0.64
C LEU A 61 -8.61 28.60 -0.24
N GLU A 62 -8.25 28.60 -1.52
CA GLU A 62 -8.83 29.54 -2.49
C GLU A 62 -10.33 29.28 -2.73
N LEU A 63 -10.80 28.06 -2.44
CA LEU A 63 -12.18 27.63 -2.71
C LEU A 63 -13.11 27.75 -1.50
N VAL A 64 -12.55 27.73 -0.28
CA VAL A 64 -13.30 27.72 0.97
C VAL A 64 -12.60 28.58 2.04
N SER A 65 -13.36 29.08 3.00
CA SER A 65 -12.78 29.83 4.12
C SER A 65 -11.98 28.91 5.04
N PRO A 66 -10.78 29.31 5.52
CA PRO A 66 -10.07 28.59 6.56
C PRO A 66 -10.88 28.35 7.85
N ASN A 67 -11.86 29.23 8.14
CA ASN A 67 -12.77 29.06 9.28
C ASN A 67 -13.73 27.88 9.14
N ASP A 68 -13.93 27.39 7.93
CA ASP A 68 -14.83 26.29 7.64
C ASP A 68 -14.12 24.92 7.68
N ILE A 69 -12.79 24.88 7.89
CA ILE A 69 -12.00 23.65 8.04
C ILE A 69 -12.14 23.14 9.46
N ALA A 70 -12.78 21.99 9.62
CA ALA A 70 -13.06 21.38 10.92
C ALA A 70 -11.86 20.60 11.49
N GLY A 71 -11.00 20.09 10.65
CA GLY A 71 -9.81 19.36 11.04
C GLY A 71 -8.98 18.89 9.84
N VAL A 72 -7.73 18.53 10.14
CA VAL A 72 -6.75 18.04 9.16
C VAL A 72 -6.22 16.69 9.59
N ALA A 73 -6.15 15.73 8.69
CA ALA A 73 -5.44 14.47 8.90
C ALA A 73 -4.59 14.08 7.67
N LEU A 74 -3.59 13.27 7.94
CA LEU A 74 -2.71 12.73 6.91
C LEU A 74 -2.83 11.22 6.80
N SER A 75 -2.82 10.73 5.59
CA SER A 75 -2.31 9.43 5.20
C SER A 75 -0.87 9.59 4.74
N GLY A 76 -0.01 8.61 4.96
CA GLY A 76 1.39 8.73 4.53
C GLY A 76 2.06 7.41 4.16
N GLN A 77 3.07 7.52 3.30
CA GLN A 77 3.96 6.40 2.98
C GLN A 77 4.61 5.85 4.26
N MET A 78 4.66 4.54 4.37
CA MET A 78 5.07 3.81 5.56
C MET A 78 6.51 3.29 5.46
N MET A 79 7.00 2.67 6.55
CA MET A 79 8.25 1.89 6.59
C MET A 79 9.53 2.70 6.37
N GLY A 80 9.45 4.01 6.43
CA GLY A 80 10.60 4.88 6.23
C GLY A 80 11.39 5.14 7.52
N CYS A 81 12.51 5.88 7.40
CA CYS A 81 13.33 6.27 8.54
C CYS A 81 13.80 7.72 8.39
N LEU A 82 13.23 8.60 9.20
CA LEU A 82 13.64 9.99 9.33
C LEU A 82 14.20 10.24 10.73
N CYS A 83 15.49 10.53 10.83
CA CYS A 83 16.12 10.92 12.07
C CYS A 83 15.94 12.43 12.31
N VAL A 84 15.36 12.80 13.44
CA VAL A 84 15.18 14.21 13.84
C VAL A 84 15.87 14.49 15.16
N ASP A 85 16.34 15.74 15.33
CA ASP A 85 16.94 16.22 16.57
C ASP A 85 15.87 16.53 17.65
N LYS A 86 16.31 16.99 18.82
CA LYS A 86 15.41 17.38 19.93
C LYS A 86 14.46 18.54 19.59
N ASN A 87 14.71 19.28 18.54
CA ASN A 87 13.88 20.38 18.06
C ASN A 87 13.03 19.93 16.84
N GLY A 88 12.99 18.62 16.52
CA GLY A 88 12.27 18.06 15.39
C GLY A 88 12.86 18.39 14.03
N GLN A 89 14.11 18.88 13.96
CA GLN A 89 14.78 19.18 12.70
C GLN A 89 15.35 17.90 12.08
N PRO A 90 15.08 17.64 10.78
CA PRO A 90 15.67 16.53 10.07
C PRO A 90 17.20 16.60 10.07
N LEU A 91 17.85 15.51 10.47
CA LEU A 91 19.31 15.41 10.51
C LEU A 91 19.90 14.87 9.19
N ARG A 92 19.05 14.25 8.39
CA ARG A 92 19.37 13.66 7.10
C ARG A 92 18.12 13.52 6.23
N PRO A 93 18.25 13.25 4.90
CA PRO A 93 17.13 12.84 4.08
C PRO A 93 16.47 11.57 4.63
N HIS A 94 15.16 11.44 4.42
CA HIS A 94 14.39 10.26 4.81
C HIS A 94 14.71 9.08 3.89
N MET A 95 14.99 7.90 4.46
CA MET A 95 15.09 6.64 3.72
C MET A 95 13.70 6.09 3.46
N LEU A 96 13.38 5.75 2.20
CA LEU A 96 12.08 5.21 1.80
C LEU A 96 11.96 3.71 2.12
N TYR A 97 10.72 3.19 2.01
CA TYR A 97 10.42 1.75 2.16
C TYR A 97 11.16 0.86 1.15
N CYS A 98 11.47 1.38 -0.05
CA CYS A 98 12.18 0.66 -1.11
C CYS A 98 13.71 0.71 -0.96
N ASP A 99 14.24 1.56 -0.08
CA ASP A 99 15.67 1.59 0.24
C ASP A 99 16.12 0.28 0.87
N GLN A 100 17.10 -0.38 0.25
CA GLN A 100 17.59 -1.72 0.60
C GLN A 100 19.02 -1.73 1.12
N ARG A 101 19.58 -0.57 1.55
CA ARG A 101 20.97 -0.48 2.03
C ARG A 101 21.22 -1.24 3.32
N SER A 102 20.19 -1.54 4.12
CA SER A 102 20.27 -2.13 5.47
C SER A 102 20.28 -3.67 5.47
N GLN A 103 20.74 -4.31 4.39
CA GLN A 103 20.76 -5.80 4.29
C GLN A 103 21.67 -6.47 5.32
N GLU A 104 22.77 -5.82 5.73
CA GLU A 104 23.65 -6.35 6.77
C GLU A 104 22.96 -6.30 8.15
N GLU A 105 22.17 -5.26 8.40
CA GLU A 105 21.40 -5.10 9.64
C GLU A 105 20.23 -6.09 9.69
N GLU A 106 19.58 -6.37 8.56
CA GLU A 106 18.59 -7.45 8.40
C GLU A 106 19.21 -8.81 8.80
N ALA A 107 20.38 -9.15 8.26
CA ALA A 107 21.07 -10.39 8.60
C ALA A 107 21.43 -10.43 10.09
N LYS A 108 21.98 -9.34 10.64
CA LYS A 108 22.33 -9.22 12.06
C LYS A 108 21.13 -9.41 12.99
N LEU A 109 19.97 -8.85 12.64
CA LEU A 109 18.76 -9.00 13.44
C LEU A 109 18.19 -10.43 13.34
N THR A 110 18.28 -11.04 12.15
CA THR A 110 17.89 -12.45 11.91
C THR A 110 18.72 -13.42 12.73
N ASP A 111 20.00 -13.14 12.98
CA ASP A 111 20.86 -13.97 13.84
C ASP A 111 20.50 -13.87 15.33
N LYS A 112 19.79 -12.81 15.76
CA LYS A 112 19.47 -12.52 17.16
C LYS A 112 18.09 -12.97 17.60
N ILE A 113 17.13 -12.99 16.67
CA ILE A 113 15.73 -13.36 16.96
C ILE A 113 15.29 -14.43 15.96
N ASP A 114 14.62 -15.47 16.46
CA ASP A 114 13.99 -16.47 15.60
C ASP A 114 12.99 -15.80 14.63
N PRO A 115 13.12 -16.03 13.31
CA PRO A 115 12.31 -15.32 12.33
C PRO A 115 10.79 -15.62 12.40
N LEU A 116 10.38 -16.78 12.94
CA LEU A 116 8.96 -17.07 13.13
C LEU A 116 8.43 -16.32 14.36
N HIS A 117 9.19 -16.33 15.46
CA HIS A 117 8.85 -15.58 16.67
C HIS A 117 8.77 -14.06 16.37
N PHE A 118 9.71 -13.53 15.61
CA PHE A 118 9.65 -12.13 15.13
C PHE A 118 8.37 -11.84 14.36
N TYR A 119 7.99 -12.75 13.44
CA TYR A 119 6.77 -12.63 12.64
C TYR A 119 5.50 -12.71 13.52
N GLU A 120 5.49 -13.54 14.57
CA GLU A 120 4.38 -13.62 15.52
C GLU A 120 4.19 -12.32 16.32
N ILE A 121 5.29 -11.60 16.61
CA ILE A 121 5.24 -10.31 17.30
C ILE A 121 4.79 -9.20 16.36
N THR A 122 5.46 -9.05 15.21
CA THR A 122 5.32 -7.89 14.33
C THR A 122 4.32 -8.06 13.19
N GLY A 123 4.00 -9.30 12.84
CA GLY A 123 3.27 -9.63 11.61
C GLY A 123 4.08 -9.53 10.33
N HIS A 124 5.40 -9.28 10.42
CA HIS A 124 6.27 -9.05 9.28
C HIS A 124 7.50 -9.96 9.30
N ARG A 125 8.16 -10.09 8.15
CA ARG A 125 9.52 -10.64 8.07
C ARG A 125 10.51 -9.57 8.51
N ILE A 126 11.65 -9.99 9.05
CA ILE A 126 12.82 -9.12 9.16
C ILE A 126 13.25 -8.76 7.74
N SER A 127 13.40 -7.48 7.43
CA SER A 127 13.79 -7.01 6.09
C SER A 127 14.34 -5.59 6.11
N ALA A 128 15.35 -5.33 5.29
CA ALA A 128 15.96 -4.01 5.06
C ALA A 128 14.94 -2.91 4.67
N SER A 129 13.74 -3.30 4.24
CA SER A 129 12.67 -2.36 3.89
C SER A 129 12.09 -1.59 5.07
N TYR A 130 12.26 -2.07 6.32
CA TYR A 130 11.61 -1.50 7.49
C TYR A 130 12.49 -0.51 8.27
N SER A 131 11.85 0.26 9.15
CA SER A 131 12.48 1.40 9.81
C SER A 131 13.56 1.02 10.80
N VAL A 132 13.40 -0.09 11.54
CA VAL A 132 14.37 -0.54 12.55
C VAL A 132 15.70 -0.87 11.91
N GLU A 133 15.70 -1.65 10.85
CA GLU A 133 16.90 -2.03 10.13
C GLU A 133 17.62 -0.81 9.54
N LYS A 134 16.86 0.19 9.05
CA LYS A 134 17.40 1.47 8.58
C LYS A 134 18.02 2.29 9.72
N LEU A 135 17.38 2.32 10.88
CA LEU A 135 17.92 3.01 12.04
C LEU A 135 19.19 2.34 12.59
N MET A 136 19.25 1.00 12.56
CA MET A 136 20.48 0.23 12.85
C MET A 136 21.62 0.61 11.88
N TRP A 137 21.27 0.76 10.57
CA TRP A 137 22.24 1.21 9.57
C TRP A 137 22.74 2.62 9.87
N VAL A 138 21.90 3.57 10.22
CA VAL A 138 22.30 4.94 10.63
C VAL A 138 23.23 4.89 11.82
N LYS A 139 22.90 4.07 12.84
CA LYS A 139 23.76 3.88 14.02
C LYS A 139 25.17 3.44 13.65
N LYS A 140 25.30 2.53 12.70
CA LYS A 140 26.60 1.94 12.28
C LYS A 140 27.37 2.85 11.33
N HIS A 141 26.70 3.44 10.35
CA HIS A 141 27.35 4.12 9.23
C HIS A 141 27.36 5.65 9.34
N GLU A 142 26.45 6.22 10.13
CA GLU A 142 26.32 7.66 10.38
C GLU A 142 26.25 7.95 11.91
N PRO A 143 27.27 7.53 12.70
CA PRO A 143 27.20 7.59 14.17
C PRO A 143 27.04 9.00 14.74
N GLU A 144 27.53 10.04 14.04
CA GLU A 144 27.37 11.43 14.45
C GLU A 144 25.90 11.89 14.30
N ILE A 145 25.21 11.43 13.25
CA ILE A 145 23.77 11.67 13.07
C ILE A 145 22.97 10.89 14.11
N PHE A 146 23.31 9.62 14.31
CA PHE A 146 22.64 8.80 15.32
C PHE A 146 22.76 9.40 16.72
N ALA A 147 23.93 9.89 17.10
CA ALA A 147 24.15 10.53 18.42
C ALA A 147 23.32 11.79 18.63
N GLN A 148 22.89 12.48 17.58
CA GLN A 148 22.05 13.67 17.65
C GLN A 148 20.56 13.32 17.48
N THR A 149 20.24 12.09 17.09
CA THR A 149 18.85 11.65 16.85
C THR A 149 18.10 11.57 18.17
N ALA A 150 17.08 12.39 18.30
CA ALA A 150 16.15 12.34 19.43
C ALA A 150 14.97 11.41 19.16
N LYS A 151 14.49 11.37 17.89
CA LYS A 151 13.38 10.52 17.45
C LYS A 151 13.59 10.04 16.02
N MET A 152 13.09 8.83 15.76
CA MET A 152 12.88 8.27 14.41
C MET A 152 11.40 8.41 14.07
N LEU A 153 11.09 9.00 12.90
CA LEU A 153 9.72 9.31 12.45
C LEU A 153 9.46 8.71 11.07
N ASN A 154 8.19 8.40 10.80
CA ASN A 154 7.68 8.23 9.46
C ASN A 154 7.34 9.60 8.81
N ALA A 155 7.05 9.59 7.52
CA ALA A 155 6.81 10.83 6.76
C ALA A 155 5.61 11.62 7.29
N LYS A 156 4.50 10.94 7.57
CA LYS A 156 3.28 11.54 8.14
C LYS A 156 3.55 12.18 9.51
N ASP A 157 4.30 11.50 10.38
CA ASP A 157 4.60 11.96 11.73
C ASP A 157 5.37 13.27 11.71
N TYR A 158 6.32 13.41 10.78
CA TYR A 158 7.06 14.64 10.58
C TYR A 158 6.16 15.81 10.12
N ILE A 159 5.24 15.56 9.20
CA ILE A 159 4.29 16.60 8.77
C ILE A 159 3.32 16.97 9.88
N ASN A 160 2.84 16.01 10.66
CA ASN A 160 2.05 16.27 11.86
C ASN A 160 2.81 17.19 12.85
N TYR A 161 4.08 16.86 13.10
CA TYR A 161 4.95 17.72 13.92
C TYR A 161 5.07 19.15 13.35
N ARG A 162 5.24 19.29 12.04
CA ARG A 162 5.30 20.62 11.39
C ARG A 162 3.99 21.39 11.52
N LEU A 163 2.85 20.71 11.53
CA LEU A 163 1.53 21.34 11.70
C LEU A 163 1.27 21.77 13.15
N CYS A 164 1.51 20.90 14.13
CA CYS A 164 1.05 21.12 15.51
C CYS A 164 2.14 21.10 16.58
N GLY A 165 3.40 20.81 16.24
CA GLY A 165 4.51 20.75 17.20
C GLY A 165 4.57 19.48 18.05
N THR A 166 3.65 18.53 17.87
CA THR A 166 3.61 17.27 18.62
C THR A 166 4.30 16.16 17.86
N ILE A 167 5.21 15.44 18.51
CA ILE A 167 5.84 14.24 17.98
C ILE A 167 5.05 13.01 18.46
N ALA A 168 4.29 12.40 17.57
CA ALA A 168 3.51 11.20 17.80
C ALA A 168 3.41 10.37 16.52
N THR A 169 3.11 9.09 16.66
CA THR A 169 2.77 8.17 15.56
C THR A 169 1.46 7.45 15.87
N ASP A 170 0.90 6.75 14.90
CA ASP A 170 -0.27 5.89 15.09
C ASP A 170 0.11 4.40 15.01
N PRO A 171 -0.78 3.47 15.43
CA PRO A 171 -0.49 2.04 15.39
C PRO A 171 -0.16 1.51 14.00
N SER A 172 -0.76 2.05 12.93
CA SER A 172 -0.50 1.57 11.57
C SER A 172 0.92 1.88 11.11
N ASP A 173 1.40 3.10 11.32
CA ASP A 173 2.79 3.48 11.05
C ASP A 173 3.77 2.81 12.03
N ALA A 174 3.42 2.72 13.32
CA ALA A 174 4.24 2.00 14.30
C ALA A 174 4.45 0.55 13.89
N SER A 175 3.41 -0.15 13.44
CA SER A 175 3.54 -1.53 12.93
C SER A 175 4.46 -1.62 11.73
N GLY A 176 4.49 -0.59 10.88
CA GLY A 176 5.40 -0.49 9.72
C GLY A 176 6.87 -0.25 10.08
N THR A 177 7.24 -0.21 11.35
CA THR A 177 8.65 -0.02 11.76
C THR A 177 9.42 -1.31 11.96
N ASN A 178 8.77 -2.46 12.08
CA ASN A 178 9.32 -3.73 12.58
C ASN A 178 9.71 -3.71 14.07
N ALA A 179 9.25 -2.72 14.85
CA ALA A 179 9.50 -2.63 16.28
C ALA A 179 8.21 -2.68 17.14
N TYR A 180 7.06 -2.90 16.53
CA TYR A 180 5.77 -2.84 17.21
C TYR A 180 5.16 -4.23 17.42
N ASP A 181 4.73 -4.51 18.65
CA ASP A 181 4.05 -5.76 19.01
C ASP A 181 2.55 -5.62 18.73
N LEU A 182 2.08 -6.30 17.68
CA LEU A 182 0.67 -6.31 17.26
C LEU A 182 -0.26 -6.99 18.27
N ASN A 183 0.27 -7.86 19.14
CA ASN A 183 -0.53 -8.58 20.13
C ASN A 183 -0.75 -7.73 21.39
N ARG A 184 0.24 -6.90 21.75
CA ARG A 184 0.23 -6.04 22.94
C ARG A 184 -0.10 -4.59 22.64
N TRP A 185 -0.13 -4.20 21.37
CA TRP A 185 -0.37 -2.83 20.90
C TRP A 185 0.61 -1.82 21.51
N GLN A 186 1.89 -2.15 21.51
CA GLN A 186 2.96 -1.32 22.05
C GLN A 186 4.29 -1.60 21.35
N TRP A 187 5.28 -0.76 21.55
CA TRP A 187 6.64 -1.02 21.13
C TRP A 187 7.16 -2.33 21.74
N SER A 188 7.83 -3.15 20.94
CA SER A 188 8.45 -4.40 21.39
C SER A 188 9.82 -4.12 21.97
N GLU A 189 9.94 -4.13 23.30
CA GLU A 189 11.23 -3.98 23.99
C GLU A 189 12.23 -5.06 23.56
N GLU A 190 11.77 -6.29 23.35
CA GLU A 190 12.58 -7.42 22.90
C GLU A 190 13.25 -7.13 21.55
N ILE A 191 12.49 -6.64 20.57
CA ILE A 191 13.02 -6.35 19.24
C ILE A 191 13.95 -5.12 19.27
N ILE A 192 13.57 -4.08 20.00
CA ILE A 192 14.37 -2.86 20.16
C ILE A 192 15.70 -3.17 20.83
N GLU A 193 15.71 -4.03 21.86
CA GLU A 193 16.93 -4.50 22.53
C GLU A 193 17.80 -5.35 21.59
N ALA A 194 17.18 -6.28 20.84
CA ALA A 194 17.90 -7.10 19.85
C ALA A 194 18.53 -6.26 18.72
N ALA A 195 17.87 -5.17 18.33
CA ALA A 195 18.38 -4.18 17.39
C ALA A 195 19.47 -3.28 18.01
N GLU A 196 19.73 -3.41 19.33
CA GLU A 196 20.64 -2.55 20.11
C GLU A 196 20.26 -1.06 20.04
N LEU A 197 18.97 -0.78 20.01
CA LEU A 197 18.40 0.58 19.99
C LEU A 197 17.82 0.94 21.37
N ASP A 198 17.46 2.19 21.55
CA ASP A 198 16.81 2.70 22.77
C ASP A 198 15.34 3.00 22.47
N LEU A 199 14.44 2.57 23.37
CA LEU A 199 13.00 2.81 23.25
C LEU A 199 12.67 4.33 23.14
N SER A 200 13.48 5.18 23.74
CA SER A 200 13.30 6.62 23.67
C SER A 200 13.42 7.20 22.24
N LEU A 201 14.01 6.47 21.29
CA LEU A 201 14.09 6.87 19.89
C LEU A 201 12.75 6.76 19.15
N PHE A 202 11.81 6.01 19.69
CA PHE A 202 10.49 5.81 19.10
C PHE A 202 9.47 6.83 19.64
N PRO A 203 8.57 7.37 18.80
CA PRO A 203 7.57 8.33 19.22
C PRO A 203 6.48 7.69 20.11
N GLU A 204 5.70 8.52 20.80
CA GLU A 204 4.49 8.07 21.48
C GLU A 204 3.46 7.56 20.45
N VAL A 205 2.83 6.43 20.73
CA VAL A 205 1.77 5.86 19.87
C VAL A 205 0.42 6.38 20.36
N ARG A 206 -0.32 7.03 19.47
CA ARG A 206 -1.66 7.58 19.71
C ARG A 206 -2.65 6.94 18.75
N SER A 207 -3.93 6.92 19.11
CA SER A 207 -4.94 6.42 18.18
C SER A 207 -4.98 7.26 16.90
N SER A 208 -5.19 6.61 15.75
CA SER A 208 -5.24 7.28 14.44
C SER A 208 -6.33 8.38 14.37
N ILE A 209 -7.34 8.32 15.24
CA ILE A 209 -8.43 9.32 15.33
C ILE A 209 -8.22 10.35 16.44
N ASP A 210 -7.12 10.26 17.22
CA ASP A 210 -6.86 11.24 18.27
C ASP A 210 -6.48 12.60 17.70
N VAL A 211 -6.98 13.67 18.30
CA VAL A 211 -6.43 15.01 18.11
C VAL A 211 -5.11 15.06 18.85
N ILE A 212 -4.00 15.16 18.12
CA ILE A 212 -2.65 15.19 18.69
C ILE A 212 -2.14 16.62 18.95
N GLY A 213 -2.86 17.61 18.48
CA GLY A 213 -2.56 19.03 18.66
C GLY A 213 -3.41 19.90 17.75
N GLU A 214 -3.05 21.17 17.68
CA GLU A 214 -3.72 22.18 16.88
C GLU A 214 -2.71 22.86 15.96
N VAL A 215 -3.14 23.31 14.80
CA VAL A 215 -2.31 24.08 13.86
C VAL A 215 -1.68 25.26 14.59
N THR A 216 -0.36 25.31 14.63
CA THR A 216 0.40 26.38 15.29
C THR A 216 0.30 27.70 14.52
N GLY A 217 0.60 28.82 15.17
CA GLY A 217 0.67 30.12 14.49
C GLY A 217 1.73 30.18 13.38
N GLU A 218 2.80 29.37 13.46
CA GLU A 218 3.81 29.25 12.39
C GLU A 218 3.24 28.49 11.19
N ALA A 219 2.68 27.31 11.42
CA ALA A 219 2.05 26.51 10.37
C ALA A 219 0.87 27.26 9.70
N ALA A 220 0.10 28.00 10.50
CA ALA A 220 -1.00 28.82 9.98
C ALA A 220 -0.52 29.90 8.99
N ARG A 221 0.60 30.58 9.29
CA ARG A 221 1.18 31.58 8.39
C ARG A 221 1.68 31.00 7.08
N GLU A 222 2.21 29.75 7.11
CA GLU A 222 2.73 29.08 5.93
C GLU A 222 1.61 28.42 5.10
N THR A 223 0.68 27.74 5.73
CA THR A 223 -0.37 26.94 5.04
C THR A 223 -1.62 27.76 4.68
N GLY A 224 -1.89 28.85 5.38
CA GLY A 224 -3.15 29.59 5.30
C GLY A 224 -4.28 29.01 6.15
N LEU A 225 -4.05 27.88 6.86
CA LEU A 225 -5.01 27.34 7.82
C LEU A 225 -5.21 28.28 9.01
N LEU A 226 -6.34 28.14 9.69
CA LEU A 226 -6.55 28.87 10.94
C LEU A 226 -5.71 28.24 12.07
N ALA A 227 -5.00 29.08 12.83
CA ALA A 227 -4.36 28.60 14.05
C ALA A 227 -5.44 28.08 15.02
N GLY A 228 -5.20 26.91 15.62
CA GLY A 228 -6.19 26.23 16.45
C GLY A 228 -7.03 25.19 15.70
N THR A 229 -6.87 25.03 14.36
CA THR A 229 -7.50 23.93 13.64
C THR A 229 -6.98 22.59 14.16
N PRO A 230 -7.84 21.62 14.54
CA PRO A 230 -7.42 20.31 15.03
C PRO A 230 -6.57 19.54 14.02
N VAL A 231 -5.44 18.97 14.48
CA VAL A 231 -4.59 18.05 13.74
C VAL A 231 -4.80 16.66 14.30
N ILE A 232 -5.29 15.76 13.47
CA ILE A 232 -5.59 14.36 13.81
C ILE A 232 -4.40 13.47 13.45
N CYS A 233 -4.12 12.47 14.26
CA CYS A 233 -2.95 11.61 14.14
C CYS A 233 -2.80 11.00 12.73
N GLY A 234 -3.92 10.57 12.13
CA GLY A 234 -3.90 9.99 10.79
C GLY A 234 -3.33 8.58 10.79
N GLY A 235 -2.87 8.09 9.64
CA GLY A 235 -2.36 6.73 9.53
C GLY A 235 -1.56 6.41 8.27
N GLY A 236 -1.05 5.19 8.18
CA GLY A 236 -0.37 4.67 7.00
C GLY A 236 -1.31 4.52 5.81
N ASP A 237 -0.77 4.69 4.62
CA ASP A 237 -1.50 4.74 3.34
C ASP A 237 -2.36 3.49 3.09
N GLY A 238 -1.82 2.29 3.32
CA GLY A 238 -2.55 1.04 3.13
C GLY A 238 -3.78 0.91 4.02
N SER A 239 -3.65 1.27 5.31
CA SER A 239 -4.75 1.25 6.27
C SER A 239 -5.80 2.32 6.01
N CYS A 240 -5.37 3.53 5.64
CA CYS A 240 -6.28 4.60 5.22
C CYS A 240 -7.05 4.22 3.95
N ALA A 241 -6.39 3.60 2.97
CA ALA A 241 -7.05 3.07 1.78
C ALA A 241 -8.13 2.03 2.15
N GLY A 242 -7.84 1.15 3.13
CA GLY A 242 -8.81 0.21 3.67
C GLY A 242 -10.09 0.89 4.18
N VAL A 243 -9.96 1.95 4.97
CA VAL A 243 -11.12 2.76 5.41
C VAL A 243 -11.84 3.37 4.23
N GLY A 244 -11.11 3.99 3.30
CA GLY A 244 -11.69 4.67 2.15
C GLY A 244 -12.43 3.75 1.16
N VAL A 245 -12.26 2.44 1.26
CA VAL A 245 -13.03 1.46 0.48
C VAL A 245 -14.09 0.72 1.29
N GLY A 246 -14.33 1.10 2.52
CA GLY A 246 -15.34 0.49 3.39
C GLY A 246 -14.86 -0.74 4.17
N CYS A 247 -13.55 -1.03 4.18
CA CYS A 247 -12.99 -2.13 4.98
C CYS A 247 -12.76 -1.68 6.43
N VAL A 248 -13.85 -1.50 7.19
CA VAL A 248 -13.84 -1.00 8.56
C VAL A 248 -14.35 -2.01 9.59
N ALA A 249 -14.80 -3.17 9.14
CA ALA A 249 -15.34 -4.24 9.98
C ALA A 249 -14.67 -5.58 9.66
N PRO A 250 -14.60 -6.51 10.64
CA PRO A 250 -14.01 -7.84 10.43
C PRO A 250 -14.64 -8.57 9.24
N GLY A 251 -13.78 -9.17 8.41
CA GLY A 251 -14.18 -9.89 7.19
C GLY A 251 -14.32 -9.00 5.95
N ASN A 252 -14.32 -7.67 6.06
CA ASN A 252 -14.24 -6.81 4.88
C ASN A 252 -12.88 -6.96 4.21
N ALA A 253 -12.87 -7.14 2.90
CA ALA A 253 -11.67 -7.30 2.10
C ALA A 253 -11.67 -6.37 0.89
N TYR A 254 -10.48 -5.93 0.48
CA TYR A 254 -10.33 -5.19 -0.76
C TYR A 254 -9.08 -5.60 -1.53
N ASN A 255 -9.10 -5.32 -2.82
CA ASN A 255 -7.94 -5.46 -3.69
C ASN A 255 -7.70 -4.13 -4.43
N TYR A 256 -6.52 -3.57 -4.23
CA TYR A 256 -6.00 -2.51 -5.09
C TYR A 256 -5.31 -3.13 -6.31
N LEU A 257 -5.72 -2.75 -7.51
CA LEU A 257 -5.16 -3.23 -8.77
C LEU A 257 -4.64 -2.06 -9.62
N GLY A 258 -3.41 -1.65 -9.32
CA GLY A 258 -2.65 -0.64 -10.04
C GLY A 258 -1.43 -1.23 -10.75
N SER A 259 -0.34 -0.48 -10.86
CA SER A 259 0.95 -0.98 -11.39
C SER A 259 1.49 -2.16 -10.58
N SER A 260 1.50 -2.03 -9.26
CA SER A 260 1.55 -3.11 -8.29
C SER A 260 0.12 -3.47 -7.85
N SER A 261 -0.02 -4.46 -6.98
CA SER A 261 -1.33 -4.82 -6.41
C SER A 261 -1.18 -5.32 -4.99
N TRP A 262 -2.25 -5.21 -4.20
CA TRP A 262 -2.36 -5.92 -2.92
C TRP A 262 -3.80 -6.31 -2.63
N VAL A 263 -3.92 -7.39 -1.89
CA VAL A 263 -5.17 -7.80 -1.24
C VAL A 263 -5.00 -7.59 0.25
N ALA A 264 -5.97 -6.96 0.87
CA ALA A 264 -5.97 -6.75 2.31
C ALA A 264 -7.38 -6.92 2.89
N LEU A 265 -7.45 -7.13 4.18
CA LEU A 265 -8.72 -7.30 4.89
C LEU A 265 -8.63 -6.74 6.31
N THR A 266 -9.78 -6.58 6.96
CA THR A 266 -9.90 -6.15 8.35
C THR A 266 -10.18 -7.35 9.23
N VAL A 267 -9.41 -7.51 10.31
CA VAL A 267 -9.57 -8.61 11.29
C VAL A 267 -9.32 -8.11 12.71
N GLU A 268 -9.74 -8.89 13.71
CA GLU A 268 -9.50 -8.60 15.13
C GLU A 268 -8.21 -9.24 15.67
N LYS A 269 -7.66 -10.23 14.98
CA LYS A 269 -6.46 -10.96 15.41
C LYS A 269 -5.50 -11.13 14.24
N PRO A 270 -4.18 -11.18 14.49
CA PRO A 270 -3.21 -11.40 13.43
C PRO A 270 -3.45 -12.74 12.72
N ILE A 271 -3.27 -12.75 11.41
CA ILE A 271 -3.23 -13.97 10.62
C ILE A 271 -1.77 -14.44 10.58
N VAL A 272 -1.46 -15.46 11.37
CA VAL A 272 -0.12 -16.05 11.42
C VAL A 272 -0.03 -17.15 10.36
N ASP A 273 0.70 -16.88 9.29
CA ASP A 273 1.04 -17.86 8.26
C ASP A 273 2.41 -18.46 8.56
N GLU A 274 2.48 -19.78 8.87
CA GLU A 274 3.72 -20.49 9.25
C GLU A 274 4.84 -20.32 8.19
N GLN A 275 4.48 -20.12 6.93
CA GLN A 275 5.44 -19.84 5.85
C GLN A 275 5.77 -18.34 5.73
N ARG A 276 5.17 -17.50 6.57
CA ARG A 276 5.39 -16.04 6.60
C ARG A 276 5.20 -15.40 5.22
N ARG A 277 4.16 -15.81 4.48
CA ARG A 277 3.92 -15.35 3.11
C ARG A 277 3.19 -14.01 3.04
N THR A 278 2.41 -13.67 4.07
CA THR A 278 1.61 -12.45 4.17
C THR A 278 2.14 -11.54 5.28
N MET A 279 1.61 -10.33 5.36
CA MET A 279 1.96 -9.33 6.36
C MET A 279 0.73 -9.00 7.20
N ASN A 280 0.92 -8.58 8.45
CA ASN A 280 -0.12 -8.02 9.30
C ASN A 280 0.30 -6.63 9.77
N TRP A 281 -0.61 -5.67 9.63
CA TRP A 281 -0.41 -4.29 10.09
C TRP A 281 -1.46 -3.97 11.13
N ALA A 282 -1.21 -3.03 12.01
CA ALA A 282 -2.29 -2.43 12.77
C ALA A 282 -3.17 -1.61 11.83
N HIS A 283 -4.48 -1.64 12.07
CA HIS A 283 -5.43 -0.84 11.31
C HIS A 283 -5.60 0.54 11.95
N VAL A 284 -5.96 1.55 11.15
CA VAL A 284 -6.36 2.87 11.67
C VAL A 284 -7.71 2.83 12.39
N VAL A 285 -8.50 1.79 12.19
CA VAL A 285 -9.69 1.50 13.00
C VAL A 285 -9.24 0.90 14.32
N PRO A 286 -9.53 1.53 15.48
CA PRO A 286 -9.03 1.06 16.77
C PRO A 286 -9.37 -0.40 17.08
N GLY A 287 -8.37 -1.15 17.53
CA GLY A 287 -8.52 -2.57 17.87
C GLY A 287 -8.58 -3.54 16.69
N MET A 288 -8.48 -3.05 15.46
CA MET A 288 -8.47 -3.88 14.25
C MET A 288 -7.06 -4.01 13.69
N LEU A 289 -6.85 -5.08 12.94
CA LEU A 289 -5.64 -5.36 12.18
C LEU A 289 -5.95 -5.38 10.69
N HIS A 290 -4.91 -5.19 9.89
CA HIS A 290 -4.97 -5.05 8.44
C HIS A 290 -4.00 -6.04 7.75
N PRO A 291 -4.28 -7.37 7.78
CA PRO A 291 -3.49 -8.34 7.04
C PRO A 291 -3.48 -7.99 5.56
N SER A 292 -2.31 -8.10 4.94
CA SER A 292 -2.16 -7.83 3.52
C SER A 292 -1.17 -8.78 2.85
N GLY A 293 -1.33 -8.90 1.54
CA GLY A 293 -0.37 -9.55 0.66
C GLY A 293 -0.21 -8.75 -0.61
N THR A 294 1.02 -8.45 -0.99
CA THR A 294 1.37 -7.56 -2.09
C THR A 294 1.91 -8.31 -3.29
N MET A 295 1.70 -7.78 -4.47
CA MET A 295 2.25 -8.22 -5.73
C MET A 295 3.03 -7.10 -6.40
N GLN A 296 4.30 -7.33 -6.76
CA GLN A 296 5.20 -6.29 -7.27
C GLN A 296 4.81 -5.79 -8.66
N ALA A 297 4.49 -6.69 -9.58
CA ALA A 297 4.27 -6.39 -10.99
C ALA A 297 2.89 -6.88 -11.46
N ALA A 298 1.82 -6.16 -11.08
CA ALA A 298 0.45 -6.46 -11.52
C ALA A 298 0.12 -5.73 -12.84
N GLY A 299 -0.49 -4.57 -12.80
CA GLY A 299 -0.79 -3.76 -13.98
C GLY A 299 0.44 -3.38 -14.78
N SER A 300 1.62 -3.30 -14.16
CA SER A 300 2.88 -3.11 -14.89
C SER A 300 3.22 -4.27 -15.82
N SER A 301 2.93 -5.52 -15.46
CA SER A 301 3.07 -6.68 -16.36
C SER A 301 2.10 -6.60 -17.54
N TYR A 302 0.85 -6.18 -17.30
CA TYR A 302 -0.13 -5.95 -18.34
C TYR A 302 0.26 -4.81 -19.28
N ASN A 303 0.70 -3.68 -18.71
CA ASN A 303 1.19 -2.54 -19.47
C ASN A 303 2.45 -2.88 -20.28
N TRP A 304 3.36 -3.69 -19.74
CA TRP A 304 4.51 -4.19 -20.48
C TRP A 304 4.06 -4.98 -21.72
N MET A 305 3.13 -5.90 -21.56
CA MET A 305 2.56 -6.68 -22.67
C MET A 305 1.98 -5.74 -23.76
N ILE A 306 1.17 -4.77 -23.38
CA ILE A 306 0.58 -3.79 -24.29
C ILE A 306 1.66 -2.96 -24.99
N ASN A 307 2.66 -2.50 -24.26
CA ASN A 307 3.70 -1.62 -24.80
C ASN A 307 4.65 -2.34 -25.75
N GLN A 308 4.96 -3.61 -25.48
CA GLN A 308 5.94 -4.37 -26.25
C GLN A 308 5.30 -5.15 -27.42
N LEU A 309 4.08 -5.65 -27.25
CA LEU A 309 3.51 -6.62 -28.16
C LEU A 309 2.22 -6.16 -28.86
N CYS A 310 1.57 -5.06 -28.47
CA CYS A 310 0.31 -4.58 -29.06
C CYS A 310 0.49 -3.37 -29.99
N GLN A 311 1.53 -3.37 -30.83
CA GLN A 311 1.77 -2.23 -31.75
C GLN A 311 0.70 -2.11 -32.83
N ASN A 312 0.13 -3.23 -33.30
CA ASN A 312 -0.95 -3.23 -34.28
C ASN A 312 -2.22 -2.59 -33.71
N GLU A 313 -2.60 -2.97 -32.48
CA GLU A 313 -3.76 -2.44 -31.78
C GLU A 313 -3.61 -0.94 -31.51
N ARG A 314 -2.41 -0.50 -31.16
CA ARG A 314 -2.10 0.94 -31.01
C ARG A 314 -2.26 1.71 -32.33
N THR A 315 -1.79 1.13 -33.43
CA THR A 315 -1.92 1.73 -34.78
C THR A 315 -3.39 1.82 -35.17
N LEU A 316 -4.15 0.73 -34.96
CA LEU A 316 -5.57 0.68 -35.26
C LEU A 316 -6.37 1.65 -34.37
N ALA A 317 -6.03 1.75 -33.10
CA ALA A 317 -6.63 2.70 -32.16
C ALA A 317 -6.44 4.14 -32.65
N ALA A 318 -5.22 4.52 -33.04
CA ALA A 318 -4.90 5.83 -33.56
C ALA A 318 -5.65 6.16 -34.88
N GLN A 319 -5.89 5.16 -35.74
CA GLN A 319 -6.59 5.32 -37.03
C GLN A 319 -8.11 5.37 -36.87
N SER A 320 -8.66 4.59 -35.92
CA SER A 320 -10.11 4.40 -35.74
C SER A 320 -10.74 5.33 -34.68
N GLY A 321 -9.92 5.98 -33.86
CA GLY A 321 -10.38 6.76 -32.71
C GLY A 321 -10.91 5.92 -31.53
N ARG A 322 -10.75 4.57 -31.61
CA ARG A 322 -11.10 3.65 -30.53
C ARG A 322 -10.00 3.60 -29.47
N SER A 323 -10.35 3.18 -28.27
CA SER A 323 -9.37 2.88 -27.22
C SER A 323 -8.55 1.62 -27.59
N VAL A 324 -7.25 1.64 -27.32
CA VAL A 324 -6.40 0.44 -27.44
C VAL A 324 -6.90 -0.70 -26.54
N PHE A 325 -7.45 -0.37 -25.40
CA PHE A 325 -7.99 -1.34 -24.45
C PHE A 325 -9.24 -2.04 -25.00
N GLU A 326 -10.12 -1.33 -25.72
CA GLU A 326 -11.28 -1.97 -26.38
C GLU A 326 -10.87 -3.00 -27.41
N LEU A 327 -9.83 -2.71 -28.22
CA LEU A 327 -9.31 -3.64 -29.22
C LEU A 327 -8.65 -4.88 -28.59
N ILE A 328 -7.99 -4.69 -27.45
CA ILE A 328 -7.38 -5.77 -26.68
C ILE A 328 -8.46 -6.64 -26.03
N ASP A 329 -9.49 -6.03 -25.45
CA ASP A 329 -10.59 -6.72 -24.79
C ASP A 329 -11.36 -7.64 -25.74
N GLU A 330 -11.57 -7.23 -27.01
CA GLU A 330 -12.16 -8.08 -28.05
C GLU A 330 -11.34 -9.37 -28.30
N GLN A 331 -10.00 -9.27 -28.27
CA GLN A 331 -9.14 -10.42 -28.41
C GLN A 331 -9.15 -11.33 -27.18
N ILE A 332 -9.14 -10.73 -25.98
CA ILE A 332 -9.22 -11.47 -24.71
C ILE A 332 -10.54 -12.25 -24.62
N ILE A 333 -11.67 -11.63 -25.00
CA ILE A 333 -12.98 -12.29 -25.00
C ILE A 333 -13.00 -13.50 -25.93
N SER A 334 -12.30 -13.45 -27.07
CA SER A 334 -12.23 -14.56 -28.02
C SER A 334 -11.42 -15.76 -27.51
N SER A 335 -10.56 -15.56 -26.51
CA SER A 335 -9.77 -16.62 -25.89
C SER A 335 -10.56 -17.29 -24.75
N PRO A 336 -10.53 -18.63 -24.63
CA PRO A 336 -11.23 -19.32 -23.54
C PRO A 336 -10.49 -19.16 -22.21
N ILE A 337 -11.20 -19.46 -21.11
CA ILE A 337 -10.62 -19.55 -19.75
C ILE A 337 -9.45 -20.55 -19.75
N GLY A 338 -8.33 -20.15 -19.12
CA GLY A 338 -7.08 -20.88 -19.12
C GLY A 338 -6.27 -20.67 -20.41
N ALA A 339 -6.67 -19.67 -21.25
CA ALA A 339 -5.92 -19.21 -22.42
C ALA A 339 -5.39 -20.38 -23.31
N ASN A 340 -6.24 -21.36 -23.59
CA ASN A 340 -5.86 -22.60 -24.30
C ASN A 340 -4.70 -23.36 -23.63
N LYS A 341 -4.62 -23.36 -22.31
CA LYS A 341 -3.56 -23.96 -21.46
C LYS A 341 -2.23 -23.21 -21.52
N LEU A 342 -2.25 -21.92 -21.78
CA LEU A 342 -1.11 -21.03 -21.67
C LEU A 342 -1.09 -20.39 -20.29
N LEU A 343 0.00 -20.56 -19.54
CA LEU A 343 0.26 -19.88 -18.29
C LEU A 343 1.18 -18.69 -18.49
N PHE A 344 0.96 -17.64 -17.70
CA PHE A 344 1.89 -16.56 -17.52
C PHE A 344 2.23 -16.41 -16.03
N LEU A 345 3.53 -16.46 -15.69
CA LEU A 345 4.03 -16.15 -14.36
C LEU A 345 4.41 -14.67 -14.32
N PRO A 346 3.75 -13.83 -13.50
CA PRO A 346 3.84 -12.37 -13.61
C PRO A 346 4.99 -11.75 -12.81
N TYR A 347 6.07 -12.47 -12.54
CA TYR A 347 7.15 -12.07 -11.64
C TYR A 347 8.19 -11.16 -12.30
N MET A 348 7.74 -10.12 -13.03
CA MET A 348 8.60 -9.24 -13.84
C MET A 348 9.60 -8.40 -13.02
N LEU A 349 9.35 -8.21 -11.73
CA LEU A 349 10.18 -7.44 -10.80
C LEU A 349 10.63 -8.28 -9.58
N GLY A 350 10.72 -9.61 -9.74
CA GLY A 350 10.73 -10.48 -8.59
C GLY A 350 9.35 -10.49 -7.92
N GLU A 351 9.23 -11.12 -6.76
CA GLU A 351 7.96 -11.14 -6.04
C GLU A 351 8.15 -11.12 -4.52
N ARG A 352 7.25 -10.41 -3.84
CA ARG A 352 7.04 -10.50 -2.40
C ARG A 352 6.03 -11.61 -2.09
N THR A 353 4.86 -11.25 -1.65
CA THR A 353 3.78 -12.20 -1.33
C THR A 353 3.20 -12.84 -2.61
N PRO A 354 2.96 -14.14 -2.64
CA PRO A 354 3.24 -15.12 -1.59
C PRO A 354 4.59 -15.83 -1.73
N ARG A 355 5.46 -15.37 -2.62
CA ARG A 355 6.66 -16.09 -3.08
C ARG A 355 7.94 -15.74 -2.31
N TRP A 356 8.12 -14.46 -1.98
CA TRP A 356 9.33 -13.92 -1.36
C TRP A 356 10.61 -14.35 -2.09
N ASN A 357 10.62 -14.12 -3.40
CA ASN A 357 11.70 -14.50 -4.30
C ASN A 357 12.05 -13.33 -5.23
N VAL A 358 13.15 -12.66 -4.94
CA VAL A 358 13.64 -11.51 -5.73
C VAL A 358 14.17 -11.91 -7.11
N ASP A 359 14.60 -13.17 -7.25
CA ASP A 359 15.15 -13.71 -8.49
C ASP A 359 14.07 -14.20 -9.44
N ALA A 360 12.81 -14.34 -9.00
CA ALA A 360 11.71 -14.78 -9.85
C ALA A 360 11.57 -13.85 -11.06
N LYS A 361 11.29 -14.43 -12.22
CA LYS A 361 11.12 -13.70 -13.50
C LYS A 361 9.82 -14.09 -14.17
N GLY A 362 9.31 -13.19 -15.03
CA GLY A 362 8.17 -13.46 -15.88
C GLY A 362 8.42 -14.60 -16.86
N ALA A 363 7.42 -15.47 -17.06
CA ALA A 363 7.53 -16.58 -18.00
C ALA A 363 6.18 -16.95 -18.60
N PHE A 364 6.16 -17.23 -19.91
CA PHE A 364 5.07 -17.94 -20.58
C PHE A 364 5.39 -19.43 -20.63
N ILE A 365 4.45 -20.28 -20.20
CA ILE A 365 4.61 -21.74 -20.16
C ILE A 365 3.46 -22.39 -20.91
N GLY A 366 3.80 -23.30 -21.83
CA GLY A 366 2.80 -24.04 -22.60
C GLY A 366 2.53 -23.49 -24.00
N LEU A 367 3.33 -22.55 -24.52
CA LEU A 367 3.18 -22.02 -25.89
C LEU A 367 3.22 -23.12 -26.96
N THR A 368 2.29 -23.04 -27.89
CA THR A 368 2.21 -23.87 -29.09
C THR A 368 1.94 -23.00 -30.31
N LEU A 369 2.08 -23.57 -31.52
CA LEU A 369 1.75 -22.88 -32.77
C LEU A 369 0.26 -22.50 -32.93
N GLY A 370 -0.61 -23.09 -32.10
CA GLY A 370 -2.05 -22.78 -32.10
C GLY A 370 -2.46 -21.60 -31.26
N HIS A 371 -1.57 -21.06 -30.43
CA HIS A 371 -1.91 -19.90 -29.59
C HIS A 371 -1.97 -18.60 -30.38
N THR A 372 -2.95 -17.81 -30.07
CA THR A 372 -3.18 -16.46 -30.62
C THR A 372 -2.64 -15.37 -29.70
N HIS A 373 -2.58 -14.15 -30.21
CA HIS A 373 -2.26 -12.98 -29.40
C HIS A 373 -3.27 -12.76 -28.24
N GLY A 374 -4.56 -13.02 -28.51
CA GLY A 374 -5.61 -12.99 -27.49
C GLY A 374 -5.39 -13.97 -26.34
N ASP A 375 -4.84 -15.15 -26.63
CA ASP A 375 -4.47 -16.14 -25.60
C ASP A 375 -3.34 -15.60 -24.71
N MET A 376 -2.33 -14.95 -25.30
CA MET A 376 -1.23 -14.35 -24.53
C MET A 376 -1.70 -13.21 -23.64
N LEU A 377 -2.56 -12.32 -24.13
CA LEU A 377 -3.16 -11.23 -23.37
C LEU A 377 -4.00 -11.75 -22.19
N ARG A 378 -4.82 -12.78 -22.48
CA ARG A 378 -5.63 -13.42 -21.45
C ARG A 378 -4.76 -14.12 -20.39
N ALA A 379 -3.74 -14.84 -20.81
CA ALA A 379 -2.81 -15.51 -19.88
C ALA A 379 -2.12 -14.52 -18.93
N VAL A 380 -1.78 -13.31 -19.39
CA VAL A 380 -1.21 -12.27 -18.54
C VAL A 380 -2.19 -11.82 -17.46
N MET A 381 -3.45 -11.51 -17.82
CA MET A 381 -4.47 -11.12 -16.86
C MET A 381 -4.79 -12.25 -15.87
N GLU A 382 -4.94 -13.47 -16.37
CA GLU A 382 -5.17 -14.66 -15.54
C GLU A 382 -4.01 -14.92 -14.58
N GLY A 383 -2.75 -14.84 -15.05
CA GLY A 383 -1.56 -15.05 -14.24
C GLY A 383 -1.45 -14.06 -13.08
N ILE A 384 -1.72 -12.78 -13.33
CA ILE A 384 -1.78 -11.74 -12.30
C ILE A 384 -2.87 -12.08 -11.28
N THR A 385 -4.07 -12.40 -11.77
CA THR A 385 -5.22 -12.66 -10.90
C THR A 385 -5.07 -13.96 -10.11
N LEU A 386 -4.46 -15.01 -10.69
CA LEU A 386 -4.13 -16.25 -9.99
C LEU A 386 -3.14 -16.02 -8.85
N ASN A 387 -2.09 -15.19 -9.06
CA ASN A 387 -1.16 -14.87 -7.98
C ASN A 387 -1.87 -14.14 -6.81
N LEU A 388 -2.76 -13.20 -7.12
CA LEU A 388 -3.59 -12.52 -6.10
C LEU A 388 -4.59 -13.49 -5.45
N GLY A 389 -5.15 -14.42 -6.19
CA GLY A 389 -6.03 -15.49 -5.70
C GLY A 389 -5.34 -16.40 -4.67
N PHE A 390 -4.03 -16.64 -4.80
CA PHE A 390 -3.25 -17.32 -3.76
C PHE A 390 -3.25 -16.55 -2.45
N ILE A 391 -3.12 -15.23 -2.48
CA ILE A 391 -3.17 -14.38 -1.29
C ILE A 391 -4.56 -14.48 -0.65
N VAL A 392 -5.62 -14.36 -1.44
CA VAL A 392 -7.02 -14.53 -0.96
C VAL A 392 -7.19 -15.90 -0.30
N ASN A 393 -6.65 -16.97 -0.90
CA ASN A 393 -6.77 -18.32 -0.37
C ASN A 393 -5.97 -18.55 0.93
N ILE A 394 -4.85 -17.83 1.14
CA ILE A 394 -4.14 -17.85 2.43
C ILE A 394 -5.06 -17.26 3.51
N PHE A 395 -5.64 -16.09 3.25
CA PHE A 395 -6.51 -15.42 4.21
C PHE A 395 -7.82 -16.20 4.47
N ARG A 396 -8.40 -16.79 3.43
CA ARG A 396 -9.65 -17.57 3.53
C ARG A 396 -9.54 -18.78 4.48
N LYS A 397 -8.35 -19.30 4.74
CA LYS A 397 -8.14 -20.34 5.75
C LYS A 397 -8.43 -19.86 7.17
N HIS A 398 -8.42 -18.56 7.41
CA HIS A 398 -8.56 -17.94 8.73
C HIS A 398 -9.88 -17.17 8.86
N VAL A 399 -10.33 -16.54 7.78
CA VAL A 399 -11.53 -15.69 7.76
C VAL A 399 -12.32 -15.93 6.47
N PRO A 400 -13.66 -16.08 6.53
CA PRO A 400 -14.47 -16.11 5.31
C PRO A 400 -14.30 -14.84 4.48
N ILE A 401 -14.15 -14.98 3.17
CA ILE A 401 -14.04 -13.86 2.23
C ILE A 401 -15.07 -14.11 1.13
N ASP A 402 -16.26 -13.53 1.31
CA ASP A 402 -17.39 -13.67 0.38
C ASP A 402 -17.53 -12.48 -0.55
N GLN A 403 -16.87 -11.36 -0.21
CA GLN A 403 -16.92 -10.09 -0.93
C GLN A 403 -15.54 -9.44 -0.95
N VAL A 404 -15.15 -8.85 -2.08
CA VAL A 404 -13.90 -8.09 -2.23
C VAL A 404 -14.21 -6.78 -2.96
N THR A 405 -13.95 -5.64 -2.31
CA THR A 405 -14.02 -4.33 -2.94
C THR A 405 -12.79 -4.13 -3.81
N VAL A 406 -12.95 -3.73 -5.07
CA VAL A 406 -11.82 -3.54 -6.00
C VAL A 406 -11.66 -2.08 -6.37
N ILE A 407 -10.40 -1.59 -6.30
CA ILE A 407 -10.02 -0.24 -6.66
C ILE A 407 -8.74 -0.24 -7.51
N GLY A 408 -8.36 0.92 -8.04
CA GLY A 408 -7.21 1.10 -8.92
C GLY A 408 -7.57 1.06 -10.40
N GLY A 409 -6.68 1.58 -11.25
CA GLY A 409 -6.97 1.78 -12.67
C GLY A 409 -7.33 0.50 -13.44
N CYS A 410 -6.67 -0.63 -13.15
CA CYS A 410 -6.97 -1.91 -13.80
C CYS A 410 -8.32 -2.49 -13.40
N ALA A 411 -8.86 -2.12 -12.23
CA ALA A 411 -10.19 -2.52 -11.78
C ALA A 411 -11.33 -1.88 -12.61
N GLN A 412 -11.04 -0.96 -13.52
CA GLN A 412 -12.03 -0.42 -14.46
C GLN A 412 -12.42 -1.42 -15.55
N ASN A 413 -11.58 -2.42 -15.85
CA ASN A 413 -11.83 -3.40 -16.91
C ASN A 413 -12.88 -4.45 -16.47
N PRO A 414 -14.03 -4.57 -17.14
CA PRO A 414 -15.11 -5.49 -16.75
C PRO A 414 -14.73 -6.97 -16.92
N ILE A 415 -13.87 -7.30 -17.88
CA ILE A 415 -13.39 -8.68 -18.08
C ILE A 415 -12.53 -9.09 -16.89
N TRP A 416 -11.67 -8.18 -16.44
CA TRP A 416 -10.81 -8.45 -15.28
C TRP A 416 -11.62 -8.61 -14.00
N ARG A 417 -12.66 -7.79 -13.79
CA ARG A 417 -13.59 -7.94 -12.66
C ARG A 417 -14.23 -9.33 -12.62
N GLN A 418 -14.65 -9.85 -13.79
CA GLN A 418 -15.22 -11.21 -13.85
C GLN A 418 -14.15 -12.26 -13.54
N MET A 419 -12.92 -12.13 -14.06
CA MET A 419 -11.81 -13.02 -13.71
C MET A 419 -11.53 -13.01 -12.19
N MET A 420 -11.53 -11.82 -11.57
CA MET A 420 -11.36 -11.69 -10.12
C MET A 420 -12.48 -12.40 -9.36
N ALA A 421 -13.74 -12.21 -9.75
CA ALA A 421 -14.87 -12.88 -9.12
C ALA A 421 -14.73 -14.40 -9.20
N ASP A 422 -14.40 -14.92 -10.37
CA ASP A 422 -14.28 -16.36 -10.63
C ASP A 422 -13.08 -16.98 -9.90
N ILE A 423 -11.92 -16.31 -9.89
CA ILE A 423 -10.68 -16.81 -9.26
C ILE A 423 -10.73 -16.64 -7.74
N TYR A 424 -11.25 -15.50 -7.25
CA TYR A 424 -11.38 -15.26 -5.82
C TYR A 424 -12.58 -15.99 -5.20
N GLN A 425 -13.50 -16.50 -6.03
CA GLN A 425 -14.75 -17.14 -5.55
C GLN A 425 -15.51 -16.23 -4.58
N ALA A 426 -15.61 -14.96 -4.93
CA ALA A 426 -16.19 -13.92 -4.12
C ALA A 426 -16.92 -12.88 -4.99
N GLU A 427 -17.94 -12.24 -4.43
CA GLU A 427 -18.57 -11.09 -5.06
C GLU A 427 -17.53 -9.96 -5.19
N ILE A 428 -17.33 -9.44 -6.39
CA ILE A 428 -16.51 -8.25 -6.62
C ILE A 428 -17.42 -7.01 -6.54
N ARG A 429 -17.03 -6.05 -5.70
CA ARG A 429 -17.74 -4.80 -5.45
C ARG A 429 -16.91 -3.62 -5.98
N VAL A 430 -17.55 -2.77 -6.78
CA VAL A 430 -16.88 -1.61 -7.42
C VAL A 430 -17.46 -0.33 -6.80
N PRO A 431 -16.66 0.44 -6.06
CA PRO A 431 -17.13 1.68 -5.45
C PRO A 431 -17.13 2.85 -6.44
N ASN A 432 -17.80 3.93 -6.06
CA ASN A 432 -17.91 5.18 -6.80
C ASN A 432 -16.57 5.94 -6.94
N TYR A 433 -15.63 5.76 -6.02
CA TYR A 433 -14.29 6.34 -6.07
C TYR A 433 -13.22 5.25 -6.18
N LEU A 434 -12.40 5.32 -7.21
CA LEU A 434 -11.34 4.33 -7.47
C LEU A 434 -9.94 4.82 -7.12
N GLU A 435 -9.73 6.15 -7.02
CA GLU A 435 -8.40 6.78 -6.89
C GLU A 435 -8.23 7.60 -5.61
N GLU A 436 -9.32 7.94 -4.90
CA GLU A 436 -9.31 8.81 -3.72
C GLU A 436 -9.37 8.03 -2.39
N ALA A 437 -9.35 6.70 -2.44
CA ALA A 437 -9.58 5.86 -1.25
C ALA A 437 -8.65 6.23 -0.07
N THR A 438 -7.37 6.45 -0.34
CA THR A 438 -6.38 6.77 0.70
C THR A 438 -6.66 8.10 1.40
N SER A 439 -6.87 9.17 0.63
CA SER A 439 -7.20 10.49 1.19
C SER A 439 -8.61 10.53 1.78
N MET A 440 -9.55 9.75 1.25
CA MET A 440 -10.88 9.59 1.84
C MET A 440 -10.81 8.94 3.22
N GLY A 441 -9.98 7.90 3.38
CA GLY A 441 -9.74 7.31 4.69
C GLY A 441 -9.20 8.33 5.69
N ALA A 442 -8.19 9.12 5.30
CA ALA A 442 -7.67 10.20 6.12
C ALA A 442 -8.75 11.25 6.46
N ALA A 443 -9.64 11.59 5.51
CA ALA A 443 -10.74 12.52 5.76
C ALA A 443 -11.75 11.96 6.79
N ILE A 444 -12.01 10.66 6.76
CA ILE A 444 -12.89 10.02 7.75
C ILE A 444 -12.24 10.08 9.14
N LEU A 445 -10.94 9.79 9.25
CA LEU A 445 -10.20 9.94 10.52
C LEU A 445 -10.28 11.37 11.04
N ALA A 446 -10.05 12.36 10.15
CA ALA A 446 -10.15 13.78 10.50
C ALA A 446 -11.55 14.16 10.99
N GLY A 447 -12.59 13.69 10.31
CA GLY A 447 -13.99 13.98 10.67
C GLY A 447 -14.40 13.34 12.01
N ILE A 448 -13.90 12.12 12.32
CA ILE A 448 -14.14 11.46 13.61
C ILE A 448 -13.38 12.20 14.72
N GLY A 449 -12.09 12.48 14.53
CA GLY A 449 -11.27 13.17 15.52
C GLY A 449 -11.75 14.59 15.81
N ALA A 450 -12.24 15.31 14.80
CA ALA A 450 -12.83 16.64 14.95
C ALA A 450 -14.29 16.63 15.48
N GLY A 451 -14.88 15.43 15.72
CA GLY A 451 -16.24 15.29 16.25
C GLY A 451 -17.37 15.57 15.24
N ILE A 452 -17.05 15.65 13.94
CA ILE A 452 -18.03 15.78 12.85
C ILE A 452 -18.77 14.45 12.63
N PHE A 453 -18.04 13.36 12.70
CA PHE A 453 -18.55 12.01 12.56
C PHE A 453 -18.51 11.27 13.90
N LYS A 454 -19.51 10.45 14.15
CA LYS A 454 -19.60 9.68 15.38
C LYS A 454 -18.58 8.52 15.41
N ASP A 455 -18.50 7.79 14.32
CA ASP A 455 -17.68 6.58 14.18
C ASP A 455 -17.49 6.21 12.69
N PHE A 456 -16.82 5.10 12.42
CA PHE A 456 -16.51 4.63 11.08
C PHE A 456 -17.74 4.20 10.24
N SER A 457 -18.95 4.08 10.82
CA SER A 457 -20.16 3.81 10.05
C SER A 457 -20.49 4.93 9.05
N VAL A 458 -19.90 6.10 9.22
CA VAL A 458 -20.00 7.21 8.25
C VAL A 458 -19.55 6.81 6.84
N ILE A 459 -18.72 5.76 6.72
CA ILE A 459 -18.21 5.30 5.42
C ILE A 459 -19.31 5.04 4.39
N ASP A 460 -20.49 4.60 4.82
CA ASP A 460 -21.65 4.36 3.96
C ASP A 460 -22.18 5.64 3.27
N ARG A 461 -21.78 6.83 3.74
CA ARG A 461 -22.08 8.10 3.07
C ARG A 461 -21.07 8.43 1.98
N PHE A 462 -19.83 8.01 2.15
CA PHE A 462 -18.70 8.28 1.24
C PHE A 462 -18.66 7.23 0.12
N VAL A 463 -18.79 5.96 0.47
CA VAL A 463 -18.63 4.84 -0.46
C VAL A 463 -20.00 4.26 -0.84
N ARG A 464 -20.33 4.33 -2.11
CA ARG A 464 -21.48 3.66 -2.72
C ARG A 464 -20.99 2.62 -3.70
N ILE A 465 -21.49 1.41 -3.57
CA ILE A 465 -21.20 0.35 -4.54
C ILE A 465 -22.03 0.58 -5.79
N GLU A 466 -21.37 0.88 -6.89
CA GLU A 466 -22.04 1.16 -8.18
C GLU A 466 -22.27 -0.11 -8.99
N GLN A 467 -21.43 -1.12 -8.81
CA GLN A 467 -21.52 -2.38 -9.51
C GLN A 467 -21.08 -3.54 -8.64
N THR A 468 -21.76 -4.68 -8.82
CA THR A 468 -21.32 -5.97 -8.27
C THR A 468 -21.17 -7.00 -9.37
N VAL A 469 -20.19 -7.91 -9.23
CA VAL A 469 -19.94 -9.01 -10.18
C VAL A 469 -19.89 -10.31 -9.39
N GLN A 470 -20.78 -11.24 -9.73
CA GLN A 470 -20.85 -12.54 -9.07
C GLN A 470 -19.95 -13.56 -9.76
N PRO A 471 -19.33 -14.50 -9.00
CA PRO A 471 -18.59 -15.60 -9.59
C PRO A 471 -19.51 -16.53 -10.39
N ILE A 472 -19.03 -16.99 -11.54
CA ILE A 472 -19.72 -17.95 -12.40
C ILE A 472 -19.27 -19.36 -12.00
N PRO A 473 -20.16 -20.24 -11.48
CA PRO A 473 -19.75 -21.54 -10.92
C PRO A 473 -18.96 -22.44 -11.88
N GLU A 474 -19.26 -22.38 -13.16
CA GLU A 474 -18.53 -23.15 -14.19
C GLU A 474 -17.09 -22.63 -14.40
N ASN A 475 -16.89 -21.32 -14.31
CA ASN A 475 -15.58 -20.68 -14.42
C ASN A 475 -14.76 -20.96 -13.17
N VAL A 476 -15.37 -20.85 -11.99
CA VAL A 476 -14.75 -21.19 -10.70
C VAL A 476 -14.11 -22.57 -10.76
N LYS A 477 -14.85 -23.59 -11.18
CA LYS A 477 -14.32 -24.97 -11.30
C LYS A 477 -13.10 -25.07 -12.20
N LYS A 478 -13.06 -24.29 -13.30
CA LYS A 478 -11.92 -24.29 -14.22
C LYS A 478 -10.69 -23.66 -13.55
N TYR A 479 -10.87 -22.53 -12.86
CA TYR A 479 -9.76 -21.86 -12.15
C TYR A 479 -9.30 -22.64 -10.92
N GLU A 480 -10.19 -23.31 -10.19
CA GLU A 480 -9.81 -24.25 -9.12
C GLU A 480 -8.87 -25.35 -9.62
N ALA A 481 -9.17 -25.92 -10.80
CA ALA A 481 -8.31 -26.91 -11.42
C ALA A 481 -6.99 -26.31 -11.96
N TRP A 482 -7.00 -25.01 -12.34
CA TRP A 482 -5.86 -24.34 -12.95
C TRP A 482 -4.87 -23.78 -11.94
N MET A 483 -5.32 -23.36 -10.77
CA MET A 483 -4.50 -22.76 -9.71
C MET A 483 -3.36 -23.68 -9.21
N PRO A 484 -3.55 -24.99 -8.95
CA PRO A 484 -2.44 -25.89 -8.59
C PRO A 484 -1.39 -26.01 -9.70
N VAL A 485 -1.79 -25.96 -10.97
CA VAL A 485 -0.87 -26.02 -12.11
C VAL A 485 -0.02 -24.76 -12.18
N PHE A 486 -0.63 -23.58 -11.94
CA PHE A 486 0.08 -22.31 -11.82
C PHE A 486 1.11 -22.33 -10.69
N ASP A 487 0.76 -22.89 -9.53
CA ASP A 487 1.67 -23.03 -8.40
C ASP A 487 2.86 -23.96 -8.69
N GLN A 488 2.58 -25.11 -9.27
CA GLN A 488 3.62 -26.05 -9.73
C GLN A 488 4.56 -25.41 -10.75
N ALA A 489 4.03 -24.62 -11.68
CA ALA A 489 4.83 -23.93 -12.70
C ALA A 489 5.84 -22.97 -12.05
N TYR A 490 5.44 -22.21 -11.01
CA TYR A 490 6.37 -21.40 -10.25
C TYR A 490 7.48 -22.24 -9.60
N HIS A 491 7.10 -23.27 -8.87
CA HIS A 491 8.08 -24.12 -8.14
C HIS A 491 9.05 -24.83 -9.10
N ALA A 492 8.59 -25.24 -10.27
CA ALA A 492 9.43 -25.86 -11.29
C ALA A 492 10.51 -24.94 -11.85
N LEU A 493 10.34 -23.61 -11.74
CA LEU A 493 11.30 -22.62 -12.26
C LEU A 493 12.18 -22.00 -11.17
N CYS A 494 11.98 -22.31 -9.88
CA CYS A 494 12.74 -21.66 -8.79
C CYS A 494 14.26 -21.82 -8.94
N GLU A 495 14.74 -23.02 -9.24
CA GLU A 495 16.17 -23.27 -9.47
C GLU A 495 16.69 -22.50 -10.69
N MET A 496 15.91 -22.47 -11.77
CA MET A 496 16.26 -21.74 -12.98
C MET A 496 16.35 -20.22 -12.74
N TYR A 497 15.47 -19.65 -11.93
CA TYR A 497 15.55 -18.22 -11.57
C TYR A 497 16.88 -17.89 -10.89
N THR A 498 17.31 -18.75 -9.95
CA THR A 498 18.59 -18.59 -9.25
C THR A 498 19.76 -18.70 -10.22
N GLU A 499 19.74 -19.66 -11.15
CA GLU A 499 20.80 -19.83 -12.15
C GLU A 499 20.86 -18.65 -13.13
N ILE A 500 19.70 -18.14 -13.58
CA ILE A 500 19.66 -16.93 -14.42
C ILE A 500 20.25 -15.72 -13.70
N ALA A 501 19.97 -15.55 -12.41
CA ALA A 501 20.47 -14.44 -11.62
C ALA A 501 22.00 -14.48 -11.39
N LYS A 502 22.58 -15.68 -11.35
CA LYS A 502 24.02 -15.90 -11.16
C LYS A 502 24.83 -15.87 -12.46
N THR A 503 24.18 -16.03 -13.60
CA THR A 503 24.87 -16.14 -14.90
C THR A 503 25.36 -14.76 -15.36
N GLU A 504 26.65 -14.59 -15.48
CA GLU A 504 27.28 -13.41 -16.08
C GLU A 504 27.29 -13.59 -17.62
N LEU A 505 26.71 -12.64 -18.38
CA LEU A 505 26.65 -12.64 -19.86
C LEU A 505 27.40 -11.44 -20.41
#